data_3167ca13acda2aa79cb1706106c4ac8d
#
_entry.id   3167ca13acda2aa79cb1706106c4ac8d
#
_cell.length_a   1.000
_cell.length_b   1.000
_cell.length_c   1.000
_cell.angle_alpha   90.00
_cell.angle_beta   90.00
_cell.angle_gamma   90.00
#
_symmetry.space_group_name_H-M   'P 1'
#
loop_
_entity.id
_entity.type
_entity.pdbx_description
1 polymer ?
#
loop_
_entity_poly.entity_id
_entity_poly.type
_entity_poly.pdbx_seq_one_letter_code
_entity_poly.pdbx_strand_id
1 'polypeptide(L)' 'MPDNSHPIGTLPETGYVRQSQLIPVIFPFSPATLWRKVKAGTFPKPVKLGPRITAWRVEDIRALIRDGIR' A
#
# COMPACT_ATOMS: atom_id res chain seq x y z
N MET A 1 15.29 12.57 -15.76
CA MET A 1 14.99 12.69 -15.07
C MET A 1 14.40 12.24 -14.68
N PRO A 2 14.37 11.94 -14.51
CA PRO A 2 13.59 11.64 -13.89
C PRO A 2 13.35 11.90 -13.14
N ASP A 3 13.22 11.56 -13.09
CA ASP A 3 12.78 12.10 -12.39
C ASP A 3 12.44 11.66 -11.26
N ASN A 4 12.79 11.64 -10.51
CA ASN A 4 12.57 11.37 -9.39
C ASN A 4 11.73 12.19 -8.84
N SER A 5 10.93 12.41 -9.37
CA SER A 5 10.17 13.44 -8.90
C SER A 5 8.99 13.03 -8.11
N HIS A 6 8.77 11.80 -7.79
CA HIS A 6 7.67 11.42 -6.93
C HIS A 6 7.95 11.83 -5.51
N PRO A 7 7.10 12.65 -4.88
CA PRO A 7 7.27 12.95 -3.47
C PRO A 7 7.11 11.67 -2.64
N ILE A 8 7.75 11.66 -1.49
CA ILE A 8 7.60 10.55 -0.57
C ILE A 8 6.13 10.42 -0.18
N GLY A 9 5.60 9.21 -0.25
CA GLY A 9 4.22 8.98 0.10
C GLY A 9 3.25 9.04 -1.06
N THR A 10 3.75 9.33 -2.26
CA THR A 10 2.91 9.40 -3.44
C THR A 10 2.77 8.03 -4.07
N LEU A 11 1.52 7.65 -4.37
CA LEU A 11 1.25 6.41 -5.06
C LEU A 11 1.52 6.55 -6.55
N PRO A 12 2.03 5.50 -7.21
CA PRO A 12 2.05 5.50 -8.66
C PRO A 12 0.62 5.51 -9.20
N GLU A 13 0.48 5.82 -10.47
CA GLU A 13 -0.85 5.90 -11.06
C GLU A 13 -1.48 4.53 -11.25
N THR A 14 -0.67 3.55 -11.60
CA THR A 14 -1.16 2.19 -11.82
C THR A 14 -0.13 1.21 -11.30
N GLY A 15 -0.51 -0.06 -11.29
CA GLY A 15 0.39 -1.14 -10.94
C GLY A 15 0.26 -1.55 -9.50
N TYR A 16 1.39 -1.83 -8.88
CA TYR A 16 1.44 -2.40 -7.55
C TYR A 16 2.39 -1.62 -6.67
N VAL A 17 2.12 -1.64 -5.36
CA VAL A 17 2.99 -1.02 -4.37
C VAL A 17 3.32 -2.06 -3.33
N ARG A 18 4.52 -1.96 -2.78
CA ARG A 18 5.00 -2.89 -1.77
C ARG A 18 4.79 -2.29 -0.38
N GLN A 19 4.93 -3.14 0.64
CA GLN A 19 4.71 -2.70 2.01
C GLN A 19 5.58 -1.50 2.37
N SER A 20 6.84 -1.50 1.94
CA SER A 20 7.74 -0.42 2.27
C SER A 20 7.31 0.92 1.65
N GLN A 21 6.48 0.87 0.62
CA GLN A 21 5.95 2.07 0.00
C GLN A 21 4.67 2.55 0.68
N LEU A 22 4.04 1.66 1.45
CA LEU A 22 2.79 1.99 2.12
C LEU A 22 3.00 2.47 3.54
N ILE A 23 3.87 1.80 4.29
CA ILE A 23 4.09 2.13 5.70
C ILE A 23 5.56 2.32 5.97
N PRO A 24 5.90 3.26 6.81
CA PRO A 24 5.02 4.24 7.46
C PRO A 24 4.79 5.50 6.63
N VAL A 25 5.09 5.44 5.33
CA VAL A 25 5.15 6.62 4.48
C VAL A 25 3.76 7.18 4.20
N ILE A 26 2.88 6.33 3.66
CA ILE A 26 1.52 6.76 3.34
C ILE A 26 0.60 6.56 4.54
N PHE A 27 0.72 5.41 5.19
CA PHE A 27 -0.06 5.10 6.38
C PHE A 27 0.87 4.96 7.56
N PRO A 28 0.59 5.64 8.67
CA PRO A 28 1.48 5.59 9.85
C PRO A 28 1.23 4.35 10.70
N PHE A 29 1.33 3.19 10.09
CA PHE A 29 1.12 1.92 10.77
C PHE A 29 2.44 1.20 10.97
N SER A 30 2.50 0.38 12.01
CA SER A 30 3.57 -0.62 12.10
C SER A 30 3.20 -1.81 11.21
N PRO A 31 4.17 -2.65 10.86
CA PRO A 31 3.85 -3.86 10.10
C PRO A 31 2.81 -4.75 10.80
N ALA A 32 2.91 -4.88 12.11
CA ALA A 32 1.96 -5.70 12.85
C ALA A 32 0.55 -5.14 12.72
N THR A 33 0.40 -3.82 12.80
CA THR A 33 -0.90 -3.19 12.66
C THR A 33 -1.45 -3.38 11.25
N LEU A 34 -0.59 -3.22 10.24
CA LEU A 34 -1.00 -3.42 8.86
C LEU A 34 -1.59 -4.82 8.67
N TRP A 35 -0.86 -5.84 9.09
CA TRP A 35 -1.31 -7.20 8.86
C TRP A 35 -2.53 -7.56 9.69
N ARG A 36 -2.68 -6.94 10.85
CA ARG A 36 -3.90 -7.11 11.65
C ARG A 36 -5.11 -6.54 10.91
N LYS A 37 -4.94 -5.40 10.27
CA LYS A 37 -6.02 -4.78 9.49
C LYS A 37 -6.37 -5.60 8.26
N VAL A 38 -5.37 -6.18 7.60
CA VAL A 38 -5.62 -7.06 6.47
C VAL A 38 -6.46 -8.25 6.93
N LYS A 39 -6.09 -8.85 8.05
CA LYS A 39 -6.80 -10.00 8.56
C LYS A 39 -8.22 -9.64 8.99
N ALA A 40 -8.40 -8.46 9.52
CA ALA A 40 -9.70 -8.00 9.97
C ALA A 40 -10.62 -7.57 8.83
N GLY A 41 -10.07 -7.42 7.62
CA GLY A 41 -10.86 -7.00 6.47
C GLY A 41 -11.01 -5.51 6.33
N THR A 42 -10.27 -4.73 7.11
CA THR A 42 -10.33 -3.27 7.02
C THR A 42 -9.22 -2.68 6.16
N PHE A 43 -8.38 -3.52 5.60
CA PHE A 43 -7.33 -3.12 4.67
C PHE A 43 -7.33 -4.11 3.52
N PRO A 44 -7.07 -3.67 2.28
CA PRO A 44 -7.12 -4.58 1.13
C PRO A 44 -6.14 -5.72 1.28
N LYS A 45 -6.51 -6.86 0.74
CA LYS A 45 -5.63 -8.02 0.76
C LYS A 45 -4.54 -7.87 -0.29
N PRO A 46 -3.32 -8.25 0.03
CA PRO A 46 -2.25 -8.18 -0.95
C PRO A 46 -2.37 -9.30 -1.97
N VAL A 47 -1.64 -9.13 -3.07
CA VAL A 47 -1.49 -10.18 -4.07
C VAL A 47 -0.06 -10.64 -4.08
N LYS A 48 0.15 -11.89 -4.42
CA LYS A 48 1.48 -12.45 -4.52
C LYS A 48 1.96 -12.35 -5.95
N LEU A 49 3.03 -11.60 -6.15
CA LEU A 49 3.62 -11.45 -7.47
C LEU A 49 4.73 -12.45 -7.72
N GLY A 50 5.19 -13.12 -6.67
CA GLY A 50 6.24 -14.12 -6.77
C GLY A 50 6.41 -14.79 -5.42
N PRO A 51 7.37 -15.72 -5.30
CA PRO A 51 7.53 -16.51 -4.07
C PRO A 51 7.71 -15.67 -2.83
N ARG A 52 8.33 -14.51 -2.96
CA ARG A 52 8.59 -13.63 -1.82
C ARG A 52 8.16 -12.21 -2.10
N ILE A 53 7.34 -12.02 -3.12
CA ILE A 53 6.93 -10.69 -3.52
C ILE A 53 5.45 -10.55 -3.21
N THR A 54 5.15 -9.72 -2.23
CA THR A 54 3.79 -9.40 -1.84
C THR A 54 3.58 -7.93 -2.10
N ALA A 55 2.48 -7.60 -2.76
CA ALA A 55 2.21 -6.21 -3.12
C ALA A 55 0.71 -5.98 -3.12
N TRP A 56 0.33 -4.73 -3.15
CA TRP A 56 -1.07 -4.32 -3.19
C TRP A 56 -1.34 -3.61 -4.51
N ARG A 57 -2.54 -3.79 -5.03
CA ARG A 57 -2.94 -3.07 -6.22
C ARG A 57 -3.15 -1.60 -5.87
N VAL A 58 -2.61 -0.74 -6.72
CA VAL A 58 -2.72 0.70 -6.48
C VAL A 58 -4.18 1.13 -6.41
N GLU A 59 -5.03 0.55 -7.26
CA GLU A 59 -6.45 0.90 -7.27
C GLU A 59 -7.09 0.63 -5.91
N ASP A 60 -6.74 -0.49 -5.29
CA ASP A 60 -7.30 -0.83 -3.98
C ASP A 60 -6.85 0.16 -2.92
N ILE A 61 -5.59 0.58 -2.98
CA ILE A 61 -5.06 1.54 -2.02
C ILE A 61 -5.71 2.90 -2.22
N ARG A 62 -5.90 3.32 -3.48
CA ARG A 62 -6.56 4.58 -3.76
C ARG A 62 -7.99 4.59 -3.25
N ALA A 63 -8.69 3.48 -3.44
CA ALA A 63 -10.05 3.37 -2.95
C ALA A 63 -10.09 3.49 -1.43
N LEU A 64 -9.15 2.86 -0.75
CA LEU A 64 -9.07 2.94 0.70
C LEU A 64 -8.84 4.38 1.16
N ILE A 65 -7.93 5.07 0.50
CA ILE A 65 -7.64 6.46 0.86
C ILE A 65 -8.88 7.33 0.64
N ARG A 66 -9.56 7.11 -0.47
CA ARG A 66 -10.74 7.89 -0.80
C ARG A 66 -11.86 7.64 0.20
N ASP A 67 -12.05 6.39 0.60
CA ASP A 67 -13.14 6.02 1.49
C ASP A 67 -12.80 6.20 2.96
N GLY A 68 -11.53 6.45 3.25
CA GLY A 68 -11.09 6.60 4.62
C GLY A 68 -10.57 5.30 5.20
N ILE A 69 -9.69 5.43 6.17
CA ILE A 69 -9.08 4.28 6.83
C ILE A 69 -9.86 4.00 8.10
N ARG A 70 -10.16 2.72 8.31
CA ARG A 70 -10.92 2.33 9.49
C ARG A 70 -10.07 1.61 10.50
#